data_3789d6a694ad6f124c8f281c777a3891
#
_entry.id   3789d6a694ad6f124c8f281c777a3891
#
_cell.length_a   1.000
_cell.length_b   1.000
_cell.length_c   1.000
_cell.angle_alpha   90.00
_cell.angle_beta   90.00
_cell.angle_gamma   90.00
#
_symmetry.space_group_name_H-M   'P 1'
#
loop_
_entity.id
_entity.type
_entity.pdbx_description
1 polymer ?
#
loop_
_entity_poly.entity_id
_entity_poly.type
_entity_poly.pdbx_seq_one_letter_code
_entity_poly.pdbx_strand_id
1 'polypeptide(L)' 'MQKIDFKALIQIQASRHRLKPEQYRTLRQQVLAGDPDGAVRGLREILLMEGTNAIKLHRPN' A
#
# COMPACT_ATOMS: atom_id res chain seq x y z
N MET A 1 14.17 20.04 -7.74
CA MET A 1 13.64 19.78 -6.39
C MET A 1 12.39 18.92 -6.51
N GLN A 2 12.38 17.82 -5.80
CA GLN A 2 11.26 16.89 -5.89
C GLN A 2 10.17 17.28 -4.91
N LYS A 3 8.95 17.20 -5.40
CA LYS A 3 7.82 17.39 -4.51
C LYS A 3 7.44 16.07 -3.89
N ILE A 4 7.18 16.10 -2.60
CA ILE A 4 6.68 14.92 -1.91
C ILE A 4 5.18 14.84 -2.17
N ASP A 5 4.74 13.66 -2.57
CA ASP A 5 3.32 13.44 -2.83
C ASP A 5 2.62 13.10 -1.52
N PHE A 6 2.06 14.12 -0.90
CA PHE A 6 1.40 13.92 0.39
C PHE A 6 0.14 13.07 0.27
N LYS A 7 -0.50 13.08 -0.90
CA LYS A 7 -1.67 12.23 -1.09
C LYS A 7 -1.29 10.77 -0.98
N ALA A 8 -0.15 10.39 -1.59
CA ALA A 8 0.31 9.02 -1.51
C ALA A 8 0.65 8.65 -0.08
N LEU A 9 1.32 9.55 0.64
CA LEU A 9 1.66 9.30 2.04
C LEU A 9 0.42 9.13 2.90
N ILE A 10 -0.58 9.96 2.66
CA ILE A 10 -1.83 9.88 3.42
C ILE A 10 -2.52 8.55 3.18
N GLN A 11 -2.55 8.10 1.93
CA GLN A 11 -3.18 6.82 1.62
C GLN A 11 -2.46 5.67 2.32
N ILE A 12 -1.14 5.70 2.30
CA ILE A 12 -0.35 4.67 2.96
C ILE A 12 -0.58 4.70 4.47
N GLN A 13 -0.60 5.89 5.04
CA GLN A 13 -0.86 6.05 6.46
C GLN A 13 -2.25 5.56 6.84
N ALA A 14 -3.23 5.87 6.02
CA ALA A 14 -4.60 5.46 6.28
C ALA A 14 -4.75 3.94 6.28
N SER A 15 -3.89 3.25 5.54
CA SER A 15 -3.91 1.80 5.45
C SER A 15 -2.89 1.15 6.38
N ARG A 16 -2.26 1.93 7.22
CA ARG A 16 -1.16 1.46 8.06
C ARG A 16 -1.51 0.25 8.89
N HIS A 17 -2.70 0.26 9.47
CA HIS A 17 -3.13 -0.83 10.35
C HIS A 17 -3.40 -2.11 9.58
N ARG A 18 -3.50 -2.04 8.27
CA ARG A 18 -3.71 -3.22 7.43
C ARG A 18 -2.41 -3.71 6.81
N LEU A 19 -1.32 -3.04 7.10
CA LEU A 19 -0.01 -3.36 6.54
C LEU A 19 0.90 -3.88 7.63
N LYS A 20 1.80 -4.76 7.24
CA LYS A 20 2.89 -5.14 8.13
C LYS A 20 3.85 -3.96 8.26
N PRO A 21 4.57 -3.86 9.39
CA PRO A 21 5.49 -2.74 9.57
C PRO A 21 6.49 -2.60 8.44
N GLU A 22 6.96 -3.71 7.90
CA GLU A 22 7.91 -3.71 6.79
C GLU A 22 7.28 -3.13 5.54
N GLN A 23 6.05 -3.53 5.26
CA GLN A 23 5.34 -3.05 4.08
C GLN A 23 5.10 -1.55 4.17
N TYR A 24 4.66 -1.10 5.34
CA TYR A 24 4.42 0.31 5.55
C TYR A 24 5.69 1.13 5.33
N ARG A 25 6.78 0.66 5.91
CA ARG A 25 8.06 1.37 5.79
C ARG A 25 8.52 1.42 4.34
N THR A 26 8.42 0.29 3.63
CA THR A 26 8.86 0.21 2.25
C THR A 26 8.07 1.17 1.36
N LEU A 27 6.75 1.16 1.51
CA LEU A 27 5.90 2.03 0.70
C LEU A 27 6.18 3.50 0.99
N ARG A 28 6.34 3.82 2.26
CA ARG A 28 6.63 5.20 2.65
C ARG A 28 7.95 5.66 2.05
N GLN A 29 8.97 4.82 2.12
CA GLN A 29 10.27 5.17 1.56
C GLN A 29 10.20 5.34 0.06
N GLN A 30 9.37 4.55 -0.60
CA GLN A 30 9.21 4.64 -2.04
C GLN A 30 8.65 6.00 -2.44
N VAL A 31 7.67 6.50 -1.68
CA VAL A 31 7.13 7.83 -1.93
C VAL A 31 8.22 8.88 -1.76
N LEU A 32 8.97 8.77 -0.66
CA LEU A 32 10.00 9.76 -0.36
C LEU A 32 11.16 9.71 -1.34
N ALA A 33 11.36 8.57 -1.98
CA ALA A 33 12.39 8.41 -3.00
C ALA A 33 11.95 8.95 -4.37
N GLY A 34 10.72 9.45 -4.47
CA GLY A 34 10.26 10.05 -5.70
C GLY A 34 9.42 9.15 -6.56
N ASP A 35 8.86 8.08 -6.00
CA ASP A 35 8.04 7.14 -6.75
C ASP A 35 6.68 6.93 -6.06
N PRO A 36 5.88 8.00 -5.96
CA PRO A 36 4.57 7.87 -5.31
C PRO A 36 3.62 6.96 -6.06
N ASP A 37 3.68 6.97 -7.39
CA ASP A 37 2.78 6.13 -8.18
C ASP A 37 3.07 4.66 -7.93
N GLY A 38 4.34 4.29 -7.89
CA GLY A 38 4.70 2.92 -7.59
C GLY A 38 4.30 2.50 -6.19
N ALA A 39 4.43 3.42 -5.24
CA ALA A 39 4.06 3.13 -3.86
C ALA A 39 2.55 2.89 -3.74
N VAL A 40 1.75 3.75 -4.36
CA VAL A 40 0.30 3.59 -4.31
C VAL A 40 -0.12 2.31 -5.02
N ARG A 41 0.52 2.00 -6.12
CA ARG A 41 0.23 0.77 -6.84
C ARG A 41 0.57 -0.45 -5.97
N GLY A 42 1.71 -0.40 -5.29
CA GLY A 42 2.09 -1.49 -4.39
C GLY A 42 1.10 -1.64 -3.25
N LEU A 43 0.66 -0.52 -2.69
CA LEU A 43 -0.34 -0.55 -1.63
C LEU A 43 -1.62 -1.21 -2.12
N ARG A 44 -2.08 -0.80 -3.31
CA ARG A 44 -3.30 -1.35 -3.86
C ARG A 44 -3.18 -2.86 -4.07
N GLU A 45 -2.03 -3.32 -4.56
CA GLU A 45 -1.82 -4.74 -4.77
C GLU A 45 -1.88 -5.52 -3.46
N ILE A 46 -1.26 -4.98 -2.43
CA ILE A 46 -1.28 -5.64 -1.13
C ILE A 46 -2.71 -5.76 -0.61
N LEU A 47 -3.48 -4.69 -0.71
CA LEU A 47 -4.85 -4.69 -0.21
C LEU A 47 -5.73 -5.61 -1.05
N LEU A 48 -5.51 -5.65 -2.35
CA LEU A 48 -6.27 -6.52 -3.23
C LEU A 48 -5.96 -7.98 -2.95
N MET A 49 -4.71 -8.29 -2.68
CA MET A 49 -4.34 -9.66 -2.37
C MET A 49 -5.00 -10.14 -1.10
N GLU A 50 -5.06 -9.29 -0.09
CA GLU A 50 -5.77 -9.63 1.14
C GLU A 50 -7.25 -9.88 0.86
N GLY A 51 -7.86 -8.99 0.09
CA GLY A 51 -9.25 -9.14 -0.27
C GLY A 51 -9.49 -10.41 -1.06
N THR A 52 -8.60 -10.71 -2.00
CA THR A 52 -8.71 -11.91 -2.79
C THR A 52 -8.61 -13.15 -1.93
N ASN A 53 -7.69 -13.14 -0.99
CA ASN A 53 -7.56 -14.28 -0.07
C ASN A 53 -8.81 -14.46 0.77
N ALA A 54 -9.39 -13.37 1.24
CA ALA A 54 -10.62 -13.45 2.00
C ALA A 54 -11.75 -14.03 1.17
N ILE A 55 -11.84 -13.60 -0.10
CA ILE A 55 -12.86 -14.11 -1.00
C ILE A 55 -12.66 -15.61 -1.23
N LYS A 56 -11.42 -16.02 -1.42
CA LYS A 56 -11.12 -17.43 -1.62
C LYS A 56 -11.55 -18.27 -0.42
N LEU A 57 -11.32 -17.75 0.76
CA LEU A 57 -11.71 -18.47 1.97
C LEU A 57 -13.21 -18.63 2.09
N HIS A 58 -13.95 -17.66 1.59
CA HIS A 58 -15.42 -17.70 1.66
C HIS A 58 -16.05 -18.49 0.54
N ARG A 59 -15.33 -18.76 -0.52
CA ARG A 59 -15.89 -19.50 -1.65
C ARG A 59 -15.74 -20.99 -1.44
N PRO A 60 -16.83 -21.69 -1.49
CA PRO A 60 -16.80 -23.14 -1.24
C PRO A 60 -16.17 -23.94 -2.35
N ASN A 61 -15.94 -23.37 -3.49
CA ASN A 61 -15.30 -24.13 -4.56
C ASN A 61 -14.16 -23.42 -5.20
#